data_52eb3888600209b7874a27ff444e16b6
#
_entry.id   52eb3888600209b7874a27ff444e16b6
#
_cell.length_a   1.000
_cell.length_b   1.000
_cell.length_c   1.000
_cell.angle_alpha   90.00
_cell.angle_beta   90.00
_cell.angle_gamma   90.00
#
_symmetry.space_group_name_H-M   'P 1'
#
loop_
_entity.id
_entity.type
_entity.pdbx_description
1 polymer ?
#
loop_
_entity_poly.entity_id
_entity_poly.type
_entity_poly.pdbx_seq_one_letter_code
_entity_poly.pdbx_strand_id
1 'polypeptide(L)'
;GNAEEPLLLRLYRPQGKGPFPALIDVHGGAWTTQTRTQNERIDSWLAAHGCVVAALDFRMPPQYAYPASVADVNLGTRWLKAHADALDIDLQRIGGLGTSSGGHQLLLSALRPHHARYLTETLLPDATMAASASSETLDGALAFVITGWPVADPLARYRMVTERNNKNLLDAHHAFWPSVAEMEDGNPTLLLMRGETRAAGLKLPPLLVLQGTNDDNLTPDMADRLVAAWQHADGKAALIKYQGRQHAFVLREFDSDDAQHALQAMRDFIPGLGTTPA
;
A
#
# COMPACT_ATOMS: atom_id res chain seq x y z
N GLY A 1 5.76 -10.29 -15.68
CA GLY A 1 6.58 -11.26 -15.00
C GLY A 1 7.20 -12.21 -16.00
N ASN A 2 8.40 -12.64 -15.74
CA ASN A 2 8.97 -13.75 -16.50
C ASN A 2 8.08 -14.99 -16.29
N ALA A 3 7.87 -15.76 -17.37
CA ALA A 3 6.87 -16.81 -17.48
C ALA A 3 7.02 -18.01 -16.50
N GLU A 4 7.93 -17.96 -15.54
CA GLU A 4 8.21 -19.09 -14.65
C GLU A 4 7.31 -19.15 -13.41
N GLU A 5 6.86 -18.01 -12.86
CA GLU A 5 5.87 -17.99 -11.77
C GLU A 5 4.94 -16.77 -11.92
N PRO A 6 3.66 -16.98 -12.24
CA PRO A 6 2.71 -15.88 -12.33
C PRO A 6 2.49 -15.22 -10.97
N LEU A 7 2.49 -13.89 -10.92
CA LEU A 7 2.04 -13.15 -9.75
C LEU A 7 0.55 -13.38 -9.56
N LEU A 8 0.15 -13.77 -8.38
CA LEU A 8 -1.23 -14.05 -8.04
C LEU A 8 -1.86 -12.88 -7.29
N LEU A 9 -3.14 -12.69 -7.50
CA LEU A 9 -3.96 -11.82 -6.67
C LEU A 9 -5.22 -12.57 -6.21
N ARG A 10 -5.81 -12.09 -5.12
CA ARG A 10 -7.10 -12.58 -4.62
C ARG A 10 -8.10 -11.44 -4.66
N LEU A 11 -9.24 -11.70 -5.34
CA LEU A 11 -10.31 -10.73 -5.43
C LEU A 11 -11.36 -10.98 -4.35
N TYR A 12 -11.71 -9.91 -3.64
CA TYR A 12 -12.88 -9.85 -2.77
C TYR A 12 -13.86 -8.87 -3.40
N ARG A 13 -15.09 -9.32 -3.61
CA ARG A 13 -16.10 -8.51 -4.32
C ARG A 13 -17.32 -8.27 -3.45
N PRO A 14 -17.84 -7.04 -3.43
CA PRO A 14 -19.09 -6.74 -2.77
C PRO A 14 -20.25 -7.45 -3.48
N GLN A 15 -21.34 -7.63 -2.75
CA GLN A 15 -22.62 -8.03 -3.34
C GLN A 15 -23.34 -6.81 -3.94
N GLY A 16 -24.17 -7.05 -4.94
CA GLY A 16 -24.96 -6.00 -5.58
C GLY A 16 -24.41 -5.57 -6.93
N LYS A 17 -24.79 -4.37 -7.36
CA LYS A 17 -24.45 -3.80 -8.66
C LYS A 17 -23.60 -2.54 -8.46
N GLY A 18 -22.48 -2.46 -9.18
CA GLY A 18 -21.59 -1.31 -9.18
C GLY A 18 -22.09 -0.13 -10.03
N PRO A 19 -21.18 0.77 -10.42
CA PRO A 19 -19.73 0.62 -10.29
C PRO A 19 -19.24 0.88 -8.86
N PHE A 20 -18.39 -0.02 -8.37
CA PHE A 20 -17.83 0.01 -7.02
C PHE A 20 -16.53 0.81 -6.96
N PRO A 21 -16.18 1.46 -5.83
CA PRO A 21 -14.79 1.80 -5.56
C PRO A 21 -13.96 0.52 -5.40
N ALA A 22 -12.67 0.65 -5.65
CA ALA A 22 -11.77 -0.49 -5.52
C ALA A 22 -10.43 -0.09 -4.91
N LEU A 23 -9.70 -1.07 -4.36
CA LEU A 23 -8.32 -0.88 -3.95
C LEU A 23 -7.48 -2.14 -4.21
N ILE A 24 -6.18 -1.90 -4.41
CA ILE A 24 -5.20 -2.95 -4.23
C ILE A 24 -4.85 -3.06 -2.76
N ASP A 25 -4.71 -4.28 -2.23
CA ASP A 25 -4.15 -4.52 -0.91
C ASP A 25 -2.72 -5.07 -1.00
N VAL A 26 -1.81 -4.43 -0.25
CA VAL A 26 -0.39 -4.77 -0.19
C VAL A 26 -0.03 -5.19 1.22
N HIS A 27 0.17 -6.48 1.39
CA HIS A 27 0.43 -7.06 2.71
C HIS A 27 1.77 -6.66 3.33
N GLY A 28 1.88 -6.79 4.65
CA GLY A 28 3.11 -6.58 5.41
C GLY A 28 4.06 -7.77 5.33
N GLY A 29 4.82 -8.02 6.42
CA GLY A 29 5.75 -9.13 6.52
C GLY A 29 7.22 -8.74 6.35
N ALA A 30 7.58 -7.50 6.70
CA ALA A 30 8.95 -6.96 6.61
C ALA A 30 9.61 -7.20 5.24
N TRP A 31 8.82 -7.15 4.15
CA TRP A 31 9.19 -7.38 2.74
C TRP A 31 9.58 -8.81 2.37
N THR A 32 9.69 -9.72 3.33
CA THR A 32 10.31 -11.03 3.13
C THR A 32 9.38 -12.21 3.40
N THR A 33 8.20 -11.95 3.95
CA THR A 33 7.25 -12.99 4.36
C THR A 33 5.81 -12.57 4.05
N GLN A 34 4.88 -13.49 4.27
CA GLN A 34 3.43 -13.36 4.08
C GLN A 34 3.01 -13.50 2.61
N THR A 35 1.72 -13.43 2.40
CA THR A 35 1.07 -13.56 1.09
C THR A 35 -0.17 -12.68 1.02
N ARG A 36 -0.81 -12.62 -0.14
CA ARG A 36 -2.11 -11.95 -0.39
C ARG A 36 -3.25 -12.32 0.56
N THR A 37 -3.05 -13.25 1.48
CA THR A 37 -4.07 -13.65 2.45
C THR A 37 -3.85 -13.05 3.84
N GLN A 38 -2.77 -12.31 4.06
CA GLN A 38 -2.46 -11.75 5.37
C GLN A 38 -3.56 -10.81 5.91
N ASN A 39 -4.10 -9.97 5.04
CA ASN A 39 -5.11 -8.98 5.40
C ASN A 39 -6.55 -9.48 5.13
N GLU A 40 -6.77 -10.79 4.94
CA GLU A 40 -8.06 -11.39 4.54
C GLU A 40 -9.26 -10.91 5.37
N ARG A 41 -9.10 -10.70 6.67
CA ARG A 41 -10.20 -10.20 7.54
C ARG A 41 -10.55 -8.74 7.19
N ILE A 42 -9.55 -7.90 6.93
CA ILE A 42 -9.73 -6.49 6.50
C ILE A 42 -10.37 -6.46 5.12
N ASP A 43 -9.84 -7.24 4.18
CA ASP A 43 -10.27 -7.29 2.79
C ASP A 43 -11.72 -7.76 2.68
N SER A 44 -12.06 -8.85 3.39
CA SER A 44 -13.43 -9.39 3.45
C SER A 44 -14.40 -8.40 4.07
N TRP A 45 -13.96 -7.68 5.12
CA TRP A 45 -14.76 -6.65 5.77
C TRP A 45 -15.03 -5.48 4.81
N LEU A 46 -14.02 -4.97 4.12
CA LEU A 46 -14.16 -3.89 3.14
C LEU A 46 -15.05 -4.31 1.96
N ALA A 47 -14.90 -5.54 1.49
CA ALA A 47 -15.76 -6.07 0.42
C ALA A 47 -17.24 -6.18 0.87
N ALA A 48 -17.49 -6.64 2.09
CA ALA A 48 -18.84 -6.66 2.65
C ALA A 48 -19.44 -5.25 2.79
N HIS A 49 -18.61 -4.20 2.81
CA HIS A 49 -19.04 -2.81 2.90
C HIS A 49 -18.93 -2.04 1.57
N GLY A 50 -18.85 -2.74 0.43
CA GLY A 50 -19.03 -2.15 -0.88
C GLY A 50 -17.75 -1.77 -1.63
N CYS A 51 -16.57 -2.27 -1.24
CA CYS A 51 -15.32 -2.04 -1.95
C CYS A 51 -14.83 -3.33 -2.64
N VAL A 52 -14.42 -3.25 -3.90
CA VAL A 52 -13.66 -4.34 -4.51
C VAL A 52 -12.23 -4.29 -4.00
N VAL A 53 -11.71 -5.42 -3.50
CA VAL A 53 -10.32 -5.52 -3.02
C VAL A 53 -9.55 -6.52 -3.85
N ALA A 54 -8.40 -6.11 -4.38
CA ALA A 54 -7.44 -6.96 -5.06
C ALA A 54 -6.18 -7.11 -4.18
N ALA A 55 -6.13 -8.17 -3.39
CA ALA A 55 -4.99 -8.48 -2.53
C ALA A 55 -3.87 -9.14 -3.35
N LEU A 56 -2.66 -8.56 -3.33
CA LEU A 56 -1.56 -8.92 -4.21
C LEU A 56 -0.54 -9.83 -3.52
N ASP A 57 -0.04 -10.83 -4.26
CA ASP A 57 1.32 -11.33 -4.07
C ASP A 57 2.30 -10.46 -4.86
N PHE A 58 3.52 -10.38 -4.41
CA PHE A 58 4.61 -9.66 -5.06
C PHE A 58 5.93 -10.40 -4.85
N ARG A 59 6.90 -10.15 -5.72
CA ARG A 59 8.23 -10.76 -5.66
C ARG A 59 8.98 -10.33 -4.40
N MET A 60 9.58 -11.30 -3.71
CA MET A 60 10.25 -11.09 -2.42
C MET A 60 11.67 -11.68 -2.40
N PRO A 61 12.52 -11.20 -1.47
CA PRO A 61 13.79 -11.88 -1.17
C PRO A 61 13.61 -13.35 -0.80
N PRO A 62 14.64 -14.20 -1.01
CA PRO A 62 15.99 -13.81 -1.43
C PRO A 62 16.17 -13.64 -2.94
N GLN A 63 15.18 -14.05 -3.77
CA GLN A 63 15.30 -14.00 -5.23
C GLN A 63 15.20 -12.57 -5.76
N TYR A 64 14.40 -11.73 -5.12
CA TYR A 64 14.09 -10.39 -5.61
C TYR A 64 14.20 -9.34 -4.49
N ALA A 65 15.15 -8.43 -4.66
CA ALA A 65 15.32 -7.26 -3.79
C ALA A 65 14.54 -6.05 -4.33
N TYR A 66 14.57 -4.93 -3.61
CA TYR A 66 14.08 -3.64 -4.11
C TYR A 66 14.71 -3.31 -5.48
N PRO A 67 13.95 -2.87 -6.50
CA PRO A 67 12.56 -2.39 -6.41
C PRO A 67 11.50 -3.38 -6.91
N ALA A 68 11.80 -4.67 -7.06
CA ALA A 68 10.93 -5.64 -7.75
C ALA A 68 9.49 -5.64 -7.22
N SER A 69 9.30 -5.72 -5.90
CA SER A 69 7.96 -5.74 -5.31
C SER A 69 7.18 -4.43 -5.52
N VAL A 70 7.86 -3.28 -5.59
CA VAL A 70 7.19 -2.00 -5.89
C VAL A 70 6.73 -1.95 -7.35
N ALA A 71 7.50 -2.54 -8.28
CA ALA A 71 7.08 -2.71 -9.67
C ALA A 71 5.84 -3.63 -9.77
N ASP A 72 5.78 -4.68 -8.94
CA ASP A 72 4.62 -5.58 -8.88
C ASP A 72 3.37 -4.88 -8.32
N VAL A 73 3.52 -4.02 -7.32
CA VAL A 73 2.41 -3.18 -6.81
C VAL A 73 1.90 -2.22 -7.89
N ASN A 74 2.79 -1.61 -8.64
CA ASN A 74 2.43 -0.78 -9.79
C ASN A 74 1.71 -1.59 -10.88
N LEU A 75 2.23 -2.80 -11.19
CA LEU A 75 1.60 -3.73 -12.13
C LEU A 75 0.19 -4.12 -11.67
N GLY A 76 0.01 -4.46 -10.39
CA GLY A 76 -1.30 -4.80 -9.82
C GLY A 76 -2.31 -3.65 -9.92
N THR A 77 -1.85 -2.41 -9.72
CA THR A 77 -2.69 -1.21 -9.92
C THR A 77 -3.15 -1.09 -11.38
N ARG A 78 -2.23 -1.25 -12.33
CA ARG A 78 -2.55 -1.21 -13.78
C ARG A 78 -3.45 -2.37 -14.18
N TRP A 79 -3.25 -3.55 -13.61
CA TRP A 79 -4.10 -4.72 -13.85
C TRP A 79 -5.54 -4.45 -13.38
N LEU A 80 -5.71 -3.90 -12.18
CA LEU A 80 -7.04 -3.58 -11.64
C LEU A 80 -7.76 -2.55 -12.52
N LYS A 81 -7.04 -1.54 -13.01
CA LYS A 81 -7.56 -0.55 -13.96
C LYS A 81 -7.96 -1.19 -15.30
N ALA A 82 -7.14 -2.11 -15.83
CA ALA A 82 -7.41 -2.80 -17.07
C ALA A 82 -8.69 -3.67 -17.03
N HIS A 83 -9.02 -4.16 -15.84
CA HIS A 83 -10.17 -5.06 -15.63
C HIS A 83 -11.37 -4.37 -14.96
N ALA A 84 -11.37 -3.03 -14.89
CA ALA A 84 -12.38 -2.28 -14.17
C ALA A 84 -13.80 -2.56 -14.66
N ASP A 85 -14.04 -2.61 -15.97
CA ASP A 85 -15.35 -2.90 -16.54
C ASP A 85 -15.82 -4.32 -16.19
N ALA A 86 -14.93 -5.32 -16.32
CA ALA A 86 -15.25 -6.71 -16.01
C ALA A 86 -15.52 -6.96 -14.52
N LEU A 87 -14.98 -6.08 -13.66
CA LEU A 87 -15.15 -6.13 -12.20
C LEU A 87 -16.22 -5.17 -11.67
N ASP A 88 -16.86 -4.42 -12.56
CA ASP A 88 -17.88 -3.40 -12.21
C ASP A 88 -17.29 -2.30 -11.28
N ILE A 89 -16.09 -1.82 -11.60
CA ILE A 89 -15.30 -0.85 -10.83
C ILE A 89 -15.36 0.54 -11.47
N ASP A 90 -15.45 1.57 -10.64
CA ASP A 90 -15.28 2.96 -11.05
C ASP A 90 -13.78 3.32 -11.12
N LEU A 91 -13.27 3.52 -12.32
CA LEU A 91 -11.87 3.90 -12.59
C LEU A 91 -11.39 5.13 -11.83
N GLN A 92 -12.29 6.06 -11.49
CA GLN A 92 -11.96 7.28 -10.75
C GLN A 92 -11.83 7.04 -9.23
N ARG A 93 -12.18 5.85 -8.76
CA ARG A 93 -12.21 5.47 -7.35
C ARG A 93 -11.34 4.25 -7.06
N ILE A 94 -10.21 4.11 -7.78
CA ILE A 94 -9.23 3.05 -7.52
C ILE A 94 -8.13 3.60 -6.63
N GLY A 95 -8.00 3.06 -5.44
CA GLY A 95 -6.98 3.40 -4.45
C GLY A 95 -6.12 2.22 -4.03
N GLY A 96 -5.49 2.36 -2.86
CA GLY A 96 -4.70 1.27 -2.27
C GLY A 96 -4.76 1.26 -0.75
N LEU A 97 -4.64 0.06 -0.19
CA LEU A 97 -4.39 -0.22 1.21
C LEU A 97 -3.04 -0.91 1.34
N GLY A 98 -2.22 -0.48 2.28
CA GLY A 98 -0.94 -1.16 2.56
C GLY A 98 -0.64 -1.20 4.04
N THR A 99 -0.22 -2.36 4.54
CA THR A 99 0.09 -2.55 5.96
C THR A 99 1.59 -2.75 6.18
N SER A 100 2.17 -2.08 7.20
CA SER A 100 3.57 -2.24 7.57
C SER A 100 4.53 -2.03 6.39
N SER A 101 5.32 -3.04 6.00
CA SER A 101 6.17 -3.00 4.79
C SER A 101 5.38 -2.92 3.49
N GLY A 102 4.15 -3.42 3.43
CA GLY A 102 3.25 -3.21 2.30
C GLY A 102 2.82 -1.74 2.17
N GLY A 103 2.62 -1.06 3.31
CA GLY A 103 2.40 0.39 3.32
C GLY A 103 3.58 1.18 2.74
N HIS A 104 4.81 0.75 3.00
CA HIS A 104 6.01 1.31 2.36
C HIS A 104 5.97 1.16 0.83
N GLN A 105 5.72 -0.04 0.33
CA GLN A 105 5.70 -0.33 -1.11
C GLN A 105 4.58 0.42 -1.83
N LEU A 106 3.40 0.48 -1.21
CA LEU A 106 2.25 1.24 -1.72
C LEU A 106 2.55 2.74 -1.78
N LEU A 107 3.16 3.31 -0.73
CA LEU A 107 3.57 4.71 -0.70
C LEU A 107 4.55 5.03 -1.83
N LEU A 108 5.55 4.18 -2.07
CA LEU A 108 6.50 4.38 -3.17
C LEU A 108 5.81 4.33 -4.54
N SER A 109 4.93 3.36 -4.77
CA SER A 109 4.15 3.27 -6.00
C SER A 109 3.29 4.52 -6.21
N ALA A 110 2.64 5.01 -5.15
CA ALA A 110 1.81 6.22 -5.20
C ALA A 110 2.61 7.52 -5.42
N LEU A 111 3.82 7.61 -4.86
CA LEU A 111 4.70 8.78 -5.00
C LEU A 111 5.45 8.81 -6.33
N ARG A 112 5.61 7.67 -6.99
CA ARG A 112 6.34 7.52 -8.26
C ARG A 112 5.57 6.65 -9.27
N PRO A 113 4.29 6.95 -9.58
CA PRO A 113 3.43 6.06 -10.39
C PRO A 113 3.92 5.87 -11.83
N HIS A 114 4.77 6.79 -12.33
CA HIS A 114 5.35 6.76 -13.68
C HIS A 114 6.86 6.49 -13.69
N HIS A 115 7.44 6.08 -12.56
CA HIS A 115 8.88 5.87 -12.47
C HIS A 115 9.33 4.66 -13.28
N ALA A 116 10.36 4.83 -14.12
CA ALA A 116 10.80 3.78 -15.04
C ALA A 116 11.14 2.45 -14.36
N ARG A 117 11.73 2.49 -13.13
CA ARG A 117 12.03 1.28 -12.36
C ARG A 117 10.78 0.52 -11.86
N TYR A 118 9.61 1.16 -11.84
CA TYR A 118 8.34 0.56 -11.39
C TYR A 118 7.41 0.20 -12.56
N LEU A 119 7.77 0.59 -13.79
CA LEU A 119 7.05 0.27 -15.02
C LEU A 119 7.68 -0.87 -15.82
N THR A 120 8.58 -1.62 -15.20
CA THR A 120 9.34 -2.69 -15.88
C THR A 120 8.49 -3.90 -16.29
N GLU A 121 7.35 -4.08 -15.60
CA GLU A 121 6.49 -5.24 -15.81
C GLU A 121 5.35 -4.92 -16.78
N THR A 122 5.10 -5.82 -17.72
CA THR A 122 4.04 -5.67 -18.73
C THR A 122 2.83 -6.50 -18.33
N LEU A 123 1.63 -5.95 -18.52
CA LEU A 123 0.39 -6.72 -18.41
C LEU A 123 0.34 -7.75 -19.55
N LEU A 124 0.25 -9.01 -19.16
CA LEU A 124 -0.02 -10.08 -20.11
C LEU A 124 -1.54 -10.25 -20.28
N PRO A 125 -1.99 -10.74 -21.46
CA PRO A 125 -3.39 -11.09 -21.62
C PRO A 125 -3.82 -12.08 -20.54
N ASP A 126 -4.91 -11.75 -19.83
CA ASP A 126 -5.49 -12.64 -18.84
C ASP A 126 -6.45 -13.59 -19.55
N ALA A 127 -6.19 -14.90 -19.46
CA ALA A 127 -7.03 -15.93 -20.08
C ALA A 127 -8.39 -16.08 -19.38
N THR A 128 -8.54 -15.53 -18.17
CA THR A 128 -9.75 -15.67 -17.35
C THR A 128 -10.65 -14.45 -17.39
N MET A 129 -10.13 -13.28 -17.74
CA MET A 129 -10.86 -12.02 -17.80
C MET A 129 -10.39 -11.14 -18.95
N ALA A 130 -11.34 -10.62 -19.73
CA ALA A 130 -11.03 -9.66 -20.79
C ALA A 130 -10.64 -8.31 -20.22
N ALA A 131 -9.48 -7.78 -20.63
CA ALA A 131 -9.09 -6.42 -20.32
C ALA A 131 -9.85 -5.42 -21.22
N SER A 132 -10.35 -4.35 -20.65
CA SER A 132 -11.10 -3.29 -21.36
C SER A 132 -10.22 -2.19 -21.94
N ALA A 133 -8.94 -2.12 -21.53
CA ALA A 133 -7.99 -1.11 -22.01
C ALA A 133 -6.63 -1.73 -22.35
N SER A 134 -5.91 -1.15 -23.33
CA SER A 134 -4.54 -1.55 -23.61
C SER A 134 -3.61 -1.15 -22.47
N SER A 135 -2.70 -2.01 -22.08
CA SER A 135 -1.74 -1.79 -20.98
C SER A 135 -0.82 -0.58 -21.16
N GLU A 136 -0.66 -0.12 -22.40
CA GLU A 136 0.26 0.98 -22.75
C GLU A 136 -0.22 2.37 -22.29
N THR A 137 -1.52 2.52 -22.01
CA THR A 137 -2.11 3.81 -21.58
C THR A 137 -2.41 3.88 -20.10
N LEU A 138 -2.25 2.77 -19.37
CA LEU A 138 -2.57 2.70 -17.95
C LEU A 138 -1.35 2.99 -17.07
N ASP A 139 -1.55 3.82 -16.08
CA ASP A 139 -0.54 4.20 -15.08
C ASP A 139 -0.82 3.59 -13.70
N GLY A 140 0.19 3.67 -12.82
CA GLY A 140 0.09 3.25 -11.43
C GLY A 140 -0.51 4.29 -10.47
N ALA A 141 -1.10 5.39 -10.96
CA ALA A 141 -1.66 6.44 -10.11
C ALA A 141 -2.90 5.96 -9.34
N LEU A 142 -3.02 6.39 -8.09
CA LEU A 142 -4.09 6.01 -7.19
C LEU A 142 -4.97 7.23 -6.86
N ALA A 143 -6.27 7.01 -6.68
CA ALA A 143 -7.22 8.06 -6.29
C ALA A 143 -7.16 8.37 -4.78
N PHE A 144 -6.75 7.41 -3.97
CA PHE A 144 -6.54 7.54 -2.52
C PHE A 144 -5.56 6.47 -2.03
N VAL A 145 -4.94 6.72 -0.87
CA VAL A 145 -4.00 5.79 -0.22
C VAL A 145 -4.38 5.65 1.25
N ILE A 146 -4.48 4.41 1.72
CA ILE A 146 -4.69 4.07 3.13
C ILE A 146 -3.47 3.25 3.58
N THR A 147 -2.89 3.61 4.72
CA THR A 147 -1.79 2.82 5.30
C THR A 147 -2.04 2.51 6.77
N GLY A 148 -1.84 1.26 7.13
CA GLY A 148 -1.80 0.82 8.52
C GLY A 148 -0.36 0.65 8.99
N TRP A 149 0.07 1.38 10.03
CA TRP A 149 1.42 1.27 10.63
C TRP A 149 2.54 1.12 9.59
N PRO A 150 2.66 2.06 8.61
CA PRO A 150 3.56 1.90 7.47
C PRO A 150 5.03 2.09 7.86
N VAL A 151 5.92 1.34 7.20
CA VAL A 151 7.36 1.63 7.24
C VAL A 151 7.65 2.82 6.31
N ALA A 152 7.26 4.02 6.72
CA ALA A 152 7.34 5.22 5.90
C ALA A 152 8.76 5.81 5.78
N ASP A 153 9.66 5.42 6.68
CA ASP A 153 11.08 5.78 6.67
C ASP A 153 11.92 4.53 6.99
N PRO A 154 12.25 3.74 5.96
CA PRO A 154 13.02 2.50 6.15
C PRO A 154 14.41 2.74 6.73
N LEU A 155 15.04 3.90 6.45
CA LEU A 155 16.36 4.23 6.99
C LEU A 155 16.31 4.53 8.49
N ALA A 156 15.29 5.28 8.96
CA ALA A 156 15.08 5.50 10.40
C ALA A 156 14.78 4.18 11.12
N ARG A 157 13.95 3.32 10.52
CA ARG A 157 13.70 1.98 11.07
C ARG A 157 14.98 1.13 11.12
N TYR A 158 15.79 1.15 10.06
CA TYR A 158 17.07 0.42 10.01
C TYR A 158 18.00 0.82 11.15
N ARG A 159 18.14 2.13 11.39
CA ARG A 159 18.95 2.65 12.51
C ARG A 159 18.41 2.18 13.87
N MET A 160 17.11 2.32 14.08
CA MET A 160 16.44 1.90 15.31
C MET A 160 16.61 0.39 15.58
N VAL A 161 16.41 -0.47 14.60
CA VAL A 161 16.55 -1.92 14.78
C VAL A 161 17.99 -2.34 14.95
N THR A 162 18.95 -1.59 14.38
CA THR A 162 20.39 -1.76 14.63
C THR A 162 20.74 -1.46 16.08
N GLU A 163 20.31 -0.29 16.59
CA GLU A 163 20.53 0.12 17.97
C GLU A 163 19.91 -0.85 18.98
N ARG A 164 18.72 -1.38 18.65
CA ARG A 164 17.99 -2.37 19.48
C ARG A 164 18.50 -3.80 19.30
N ASN A 165 19.45 -4.04 18.41
CA ASN A 165 19.94 -5.38 18.03
C ASN A 165 18.82 -6.36 17.68
N ASN A 166 17.80 -5.87 16.97
CA ASN A 166 16.68 -6.70 16.51
C ASN A 166 17.07 -7.49 15.25
N LYS A 167 17.64 -8.67 15.47
CA LYS A 167 18.21 -9.48 14.39
C LYS A 167 17.21 -9.80 13.27
N ASN A 168 15.99 -10.17 13.60
CA ASN A 168 14.98 -10.56 12.59
C ASN A 168 14.65 -9.41 11.64
N LEU A 169 14.48 -8.19 12.15
CA LEU A 169 14.21 -7.03 11.33
C LEU A 169 15.45 -6.55 10.56
N LEU A 170 16.66 -6.70 11.15
CA LEU A 170 17.91 -6.42 10.43
C LEU A 170 18.11 -7.36 9.25
N ASP A 171 17.90 -8.66 9.45
CA ASP A 171 18.00 -9.65 8.38
C ASP A 171 17.00 -9.34 7.23
N ALA A 172 15.80 -8.91 7.56
CA ALA A 172 14.81 -8.49 6.57
C ALA A 172 15.24 -7.21 5.80
N HIS A 173 15.82 -6.23 6.49
CA HIS A 173 16.39 -5.05 5.84
C HIS A 173 17.52 -5.44 4.89
N HIS A 174 18.46 -6.27 5.33
CA HIS A 174 19.59 -6.72 4.51
C HIS A 174 19.16 -7.56 3.30
N ALA A 175 18.08 -8.34 3.44
CA ALA A 175 17.56 -9.12 2.33
C ALA A 175 16.87 -8.25 1.28
N PHE A 176 16.11 -7.23 1.71
CA PHE A 176 15.30 -6.41 0.80
C PHE A 176 16.10 -5.27 0.15
N TRP A 177 17.03 -4.66 0.88
CA TRP A 177 17.76 -3.49 0.39
C TRP A 177 19.16 -3.84 -0.11
N PRO A 178 19.46 -3.65 -1.41
CA PRO A 178 20.80 -3.90 -1.95
C PRO A 178 21.88 -3.01 -1.31
N SER A 179 21.51 -1.81 -0.87
CA SER A 179 22.43 -0.84 -0.23
C SER A 179 21.67 0.21 0.57
N VAL A 180 22.40 0.98 1.39
CA VAL A 180 21.86 2.17 2.06
C VAL A 180 21.39 3.22 1.05
N ALA A 181 22.10 3.39 -0.07
CA ALA A 181 21.70 4.32 -1.13
C ALA A 181 20.33 3.93 -1.75
N GLU A 182 20.09 2.64 -1.98
CA GLU A 182 18.80 2.14 -2.42
C GLU A 182 17.71 2.32 -1.36
N MET A 183 18.07 2.21 -0.07
CA MET A 183 17.15 2.48 1.03
C MET A 183 16.79 3.98 1.12
N GLU A 184 17.72 4.87 0.77
CA GLU A 184 17.45 6.31 0.67
C GLU A 184 16.62 6.67 -0.56
N ASP A 185 16.86 6.02 -1.71
CA ASP A 185 16.05 6.19 -2.93
C ASP A 185 14.61 5.69 -2.72
N GLY A 186 14.47 4.54 -2.07
CA GLY A 186 13.19 3.93 -1.76
C GLY A 186 12.58 4.41 -0.43
N ASN A 187 12.79 5.66 -0.01
CA ASN A 187 12.27 6.19 1.25
C ASN A 187 11.14 7.20 1.02
N PRO A 188 9.86 6.83 1.26
CA PRO A 188 8.73 7.70 1.00
C PRO A 188 8.82 9.08 1.67
N THR A 189 9.24 9.12 2.94
CA THR A 189 9.37 10.38 3.68
C THR A 189 10.47 11.26 3.10
N LEU A 190 11.62 10.69 2.74
CA LEU A 190 12.72 11.45 2.12
C LEU A 190 12.37 11.97 0.73
N LEU A 191 11.64 11.20 -0.09
CA LEU A 191 11.17 11.64 -1.41
C LEU A 191 10.32 12.92 -1.31
N LEU A 192 9.41 12.94 -0.36
CA LEU A 192 8.58 14.12 -0.08
C LEU A 192 9.42 15.30 0.41
N MET A 193 10.31 15.07 1.39
CA MET A 193 11.17 16.10 1.96
C MET A 193 12.16 16.71 0.94
N ARG A 194 12.62 15.92 -0.03
CA ARG A 194 13.48 16.37 -1.14
C ARG A 194 12.70 17.10 -2.23
N GLY A 195 11.36 17.12 -2.15
CA GLY A 195 10.50 17.79 -3.13
C GLY A 195 10.42 17.07 -4.48
N GLU A 196 10.79 15.79 -4.55
CA GLU A 196 10.82 15.03 -5.81
C GLU A 196 9.43 14.93 -6.46
N THR A 197 8.38 14.73 -5.66
CA THR A 197 6.99 14.68 -6.15
C THR A 197 6.52 16.01 -6.74
N ARG A 198 6.92 17.12 -6.11
CA ARG A 198 6.62 18.47 -6.60
C ARG A 198 7.40 18.78 -7.89
N ALA A 199 8.68 18.39 -7.94
CA ALA A 199 9.51 18.54 -9.15
C ALA A 199 8.96 17.71 -10.33
N ALA A 200 8.35 16.56 -10.06
CA ALA A 200 7.67 15.73 -11.05
C ALA A 200 6.26 16.23 -11.43
N GLY A 201 5.75 17.31 -10.80
CA GLY A 201 4.40 17.81 -11.03
C GLY A 201 3.30 16.84 -10.56
N LEU A 202 3.62 15.91 -9.67
CA LEU A 202 2.68 14.90 -9.20
C LEU A 202 1.66 15.52 -8.24
N LYS A 203 0.37 15.36 -8.55
CA LYS A 203 -0.71 15.63 -7.61
C LYS A 203 -0.84 14.45 -6.66
N LEU A 204 -0.49 14.65 -5.40
CA LEU A 204 -0.58 13.60 -4.38
C LEU A 204 -2.03 13.19 -4.13
N PRO A 205 -2.33 11.87 -4.07
CA PRO A 205 -3.63 11.39 -3.64
C PRO A 205 -3.87 11.72 -2.16
N PRO A 206 -5.13 11.80 -1.69
CA PRO A 206 -5.42 11.82 -0.27
C PRO A 206 -4.82 10.59 0.44
N LEU A 207 -4.25 10.81 1.63
CA LEU A 207 -3.62 9.78 2.44
C LEU A 207 -4.30 9.66 3.81
N LEU A 208 -4.63 8.43 4.21
CA LEU A 208 -4.99 8.07 5.59
C LEU A 208 -3.90 7.18 6.19
N VAL A 209 -3.42 7.56 7.37
CA VAL A 209 -2.45 6.77 8.16
C VAL A 209 -3.10 6.33 9.47
N LEU A 210 -3.05 5.04 9.78
CA LEU A 210 -3.52 4.46 11.02
C LEU A 210 -2.31 3.95 11.82
N GLN A 211 -2.13 4.40 13.07
CA GLN A 211 -0.93 4.10 13.84
C GLN A 211 -1.24 3.82 15.31
N GLY A 212 -0.75 2.70 15.83
CA GLY A 212 -0.76 2.41 17.26
C GLY A 212 0.35 3.20 17.98
N THR A 213 0.06 3.80 19.15
CA THR A 213 1.05 4.62 19.87
C THR A 213 2.08 3.80 20.65
N ASN A 214 1.83 2.49 20.83
CA ASN A 214 2.75 1.55 21.49
C ASN A 214 3.42 0.60 20.49
N ASP A 215 3.57 1.05 19.24
CA ASP A 215 4.23 0.30 18.18
C ASP A 215 5.74 0.30 18.42
N ASP A 216 6.30 -0.89 18.67
CA ASP A 216 7.72 -1.10 18.91
C ASP A 216 8.52 -1.49 17.65
N ASN A 217 7.83 -1.70 16.53
CA ASN A 217 8.39 -2.07 15.24
C ASN A 217 8.84 -0.85 14.42
N LEU A 218 8.33 0.33 14.76
CA LEU A 218 8.58 1.61 14.09
C LEU A 218 9.14 2.64 15.08
N THR A 219 9.72 3.73 14.57
CA THR A 219 10.01 4.88 15.43
C THR A 219 8.70 5.60 15.79
N PRO A 220 8.58 6.13 17.02
CA PRO A 220 7.32 6.72 17.51
C PRO A 220 6.80 7.89 16.66
N ASP A 221 7.69 8.59 15.97
CA ASP A 221 7.44 9.79 15.18
C ASP A 221 7.27 9.50 13.66
N MET A 222 7.42 8.25 13.23
CA MET A 222 7.48 7.91 11.80
C MET A 222 6.21 8.32 11.05
N ALA A 223 5.04 8.02 11.59
CA ALA A 223 3.76 8.38 11.00
C ALA A 223 3.53 9.90 10.98
N ASP A 224 3.94 10.60 12.04
CA ASP A 224 3.85 12.07 12.12
C ASP A 224 4.71 12.74 11.05
N ARG A 225 5.95 12.27 10.88
CA ARG A 225 6.87 12.80 9.87
C ARG A 225 6.36 12.56 8.44
N LEU A 226 5.81 11.38 8.17
CA LEU A 226 5.20 11.09 6.88
C LEU A 226 4.06 12.05 6.57
N VAL A 227 3.11 12.21 7.52
CA VAL A 227 1.94 13.09 7.32
C VAL A 227 2.36 14.54 7.16
N ALA A 228 3.30 15.02 7.99
CA ALA A 228 3.84 16.37 7.87
C ALA A 228 4.53 16.60 6.50
N ALA A 229 5.34 15.63 6.02
CA ALA A 229 5.99 15.72 4.72
C ALA A 229 4.97 15.68 3.56
N TRP A 230 3.91 14.87 3.68
CA TRP A 230 2.85 14.79 2.69
C TRP A 230 2.08 16.10 2.57
N GLN A 231 1.72 16.70 3.71
CA GLN A 231 1.04 18.01 3.77
C GLN A 231 1.95 19.15 3.28
N HIS A 232 3.24 19.11 3.62
CA HIS A 232 4.21 20.08 3.09
C HIS A 232 4.36 19.99 1.58
N ALA A 233 4.15 18.82 0.99
CA ALA A 233 4.12 18.60 -0.47
C ALA A 233 2.74 18.86 -1.10
N ASP A 234 1.89 19.66 -0.45
CA ASP A 234 0.54 20.07 -0.88
C ASP A 234 -0.47 18.91 -0.98
N GLY A 235 -0.16 17.74 -0.40
CA GLY A 235 -1.07 16.61 -0.33
C GLY A 235 -2.00 16.69 0.88
N LYS A 236 -3.20 16.13 0.75
CA LYS A 236 -4.12 15.95 1.87
C LYS A 236 -3.74 14.68 2.62
N ALA A 237 -3.47 14.77 3.92
CA ALA A 237 -3.17 13.61 4.74
C ALA A 237 -3.83 13.72 6.12
N ALA A 238 -4.34 12.59 6.61
CA ALA A 238 -4.89 12.42 7.96
C ALA A 238 -4.14 11.31 8.70
N LEU A 239 -3.94 11.49 10.00
CA LEU A 239 -3.34 10.50 10.90
C LEU A 239 -4.33 10.22 12.04
N ILE A 240 -4.67 8.94 12.22
CA ILE A 240 -5.44 8.47 13.38
C ILE A 240 -4.50 7.64 14.24
N LYS A 241 -4.30 8.06 15.48
CA LYS A 241 -3.50 7.35 16.47
C LYS A 241 -4.39 6.59 17.44
N TYR A 242 -4.05 5.32 17.68
CA TYR A 242 -4.74 4.43 18.60
C TYR A 242 -3.89 4.25 19.86
N GLN A 243 -4.36 4.81 20.95
CA GLN A 243 -3.61 4.88 22.19
C GLN A 243 -3.32 3.49 22.78
N GLY A 244 -2.06 3.21 23.05
CA GLY A 244 -1.61 1.94 23.65
C GLY A 244 -1.58 0.74 22.68
N ARG A 245 -2.06 0.90 21.44
CA ARG A 245 -2.08 -0.20 20.47
C ARG A 245 -0.70 -0.46 19.88
N GLN A 246 -0.41 -1.74 19.69
CA GLN A 246 0.86 -2.22 19.15
C GLN A 246 0.85 -2.28 17.62
N HIS A 247 1.99 -2.66 17.04
CA HIS A 247 2.12 -2.95 15.61
C HIS A 247 1.09 -4.00 15.14
N ALA A 248 0.42 -3.73 14.03
CA ALA A 248 -0.58 -4.63 13.43
C ALA A 248 -1.81 -4.94 14.32
N PHE A 249 -2.21 -4.01 15.19
CA PHE A 249 -3.30 -4.22 16.15
C PHE A 249 -4.63 -4.60 15.47
N VAL A 250 -4.94 -4.03 14.29
CA VAL A 250 -6.17 -4.37 13.56
C VAL A 250 -6.21 -5.84 13.16
N LEU A 251 -5.05 -6.42 12.82
CA LEU A 251 -4.96 -7.84 12.46
C LEU A 251 -4.99 -8.77 13.68
N ARG A 252 -4.36 -8.33 14.78
CA ARG A 252 -4.19 -9.15 15.99
C ARG A 252 -5.40 -9.11 16.90
N GLU A 253 -6.07 -7.97 16.94
CA GLU A 253 -7.17 -7.67 17.86
C GLU A 253 -8.41 -7.22 17.07
N PHE A 254 -8.69 -7.87 15.96
CA PHE A 254 -9.68 -7.47 14.95
C PHE A 254 -11.06 -7.11 15.54
N ASP A 255 -11.49 -7.81 16.58
CA ASP A 255 -12.81 -7.62 17.19
C ASP A 255 -12.81 -6.55 18.30
N SER A 256 -11.66 -5.88 18.57
CA SER A 256 -11.59 -4.77 19.52
C SER A 256 -12.24 -3.50 18.97
N ASP A 257 -12.77 -2.65 19.86
CA ASP A 257 -13.40 -1.37 19.48
C ASP A 257 -12.47 -0.50 18.62
N ASP A 258 -11.17 -0.44 18.94
CA ASP A 258 -10.20 0.33 18.18
C ASP A 258 -9.96 -0.25 16.77
N ALA A 259 -9.93 -1.58 16.63
CA ALA A 259 -9.81 -2.22 15.32
C ALA A 259 -11.07 -1.99 14.48
N GLN A 260 -12.26 -2.10 15.08
CA GLN A 260 -13.52 -1.79 14.41
C GLN A 260 -13.62 -0.32 14.00
N HIS A 261 -13.18 0.60 14.86
CA HIS A 261 -13.07 2.01 14.52
C HIS A 261 -12.09 2.25 13.35
N ALA A 262 -10.95 1.53 13.33
CA ALA A 262 -9.97 1.63 12.24
C ALA A 262 -10.57 1.14 10.90
N LEU A 263 -11.32 0.04 10.92
CA LEU A 263 -12.02 -0.47 9.74
C LEU A 263 -13.07 0.53 9.23
N GLN A 264 -13.84 1.13 10.13
CA GLN A 264 -14.80 2.17 9.76
C GLN A 264 -14.10 3.40 9.18
N ALA A 265 -12.99 3.84 9.77
CA ALA A 265 -12.19 4.95 9.25
C ALA A 265 -11.63 4.65 7.84
N MET A 266 -11.18 3.43 7.57
CA MET A 266 -10.77 3.00 6.23
C MET A 266 -11.93 3.11 5.25
N ARG A 267 -13.11 2.55 5.59
CA ARG A 267 -14.32 2.61 4.75
C ARG A 267 -14.73 4.05 4.46
N ASP A 268 -14.80 4.89 5.49
CA ASP A 268 -15.27 6.26 5.36
C ASP A 268 -14.29 7.15 4.56
N PHE A 269 -13.02 6.74 4.49
CA PHE A 269 -12.02 7.39 3.66
C PHE A 269 -12.11 7.00 2.17
N ILE A 270 -12.68 5.83 1.85
CA ILE A 270 -12.86 5.39 0.47
C ILE A 270 -13.95 6.23 -0.20
N PRO A 271 -13.68 6.89 -1.36
CA PRO A 271 -14.66 7.73 -2.01
C PRO A 271 -15.96 6.99 -2.36
N GLY A 272 -17.08 7.51 -1.86
CA GLY A 272 -18.42 6.97 -2.10
C GLY A 272 -18.88 5.89 -1.14
N LEU A 273 -18.06 5.51 -0.13
CA LEU A 273 -18.46 4.61 0.95
C LEU A 273 -18.68 5.34 2.29
N GLY A 274 -18.05 6.50 2.48
CA GLY A 274 -18.28 7.32 3.66
C GLY A 274 -19.75 7.75 3.76
N THR A 275 -20.27 7.80 4.98
CA THR A 275 -21.58 8.41 5.23
C THR A 275 -21.49 9.88 4.82
N THR A 276 -22.28 10.28 3.83
CA THR A 276 -22.49 11.70 3.57
C THR A 276 -22.97 12.31 4.89
N PRO A 277 -22.33 13.36 5.43
CA PRO A 277 -22.94 14.07 6.55
C PRO A 277 -24.31 14.57 6.11
N ALA A 278 -25.34 14.21 6.87
CA ALA A 278 -26.69 14.66 6.64
C ALA A 278 -26.79 16.19 6.79
#